data_1fd229dec5939fd3f262773765cdd40e
#
_entry.id   1fd229dec5939fd3f262773765cdd40e
#
_cell.length_a   1.000
_cell.length_b   1.000
_cell.length_c   1.000
_cell.angle_alpha   90.00
_cell.angle_beta   90.00
_cell.angle_gamma   90.00
#
_symmetry.space_group_name_H-M   'P 1'
#
loop_
_entity.id
_entity.type
_entity.pdbx_description
1 polymer ?
#
loop_
_entity_poly.entity_id
_entity_poly.type
_entity_poly.pdbx_seq_one_letter_code
_entity_poly.pdbx_strand_id
1 'polypeptide(L)'
;PWCDEEEDYKDRSYNVPGANDGASGVGVLLEVARQLGRRIADSAFTTPVDIIFFDCEDMGSPRVYTGLEREDTWCLGSQLWAMNYAQNQPAVYTFGIVLDMVGAPDAVFPRELYSTNYASNYQQQIWKSAEQLGYGAMFSKQQSYPITDDHYYINYLAGIPTVDIIHYDMRNATGFPFWWHTRQDNMNNIAKPTLQAVGEVVMSQL
;
A
#
# COMPACT_ATOMS: atom_id res chain seq x y z
N PRO A 1 -9.24 10.98 4.80
CA PRO A 1 -8.94 12.04 3.82
C PRO A 1 -10.22 12.78 3.40
N TRP A 2 -10.04 13.92 2.74
CA TRP A 2 -11.11 14.70 2.13
C TRP A 2 -11.24 14.32 0.65
N CYS A 3 -12.41 14.54 0.05
CA CYS A 3 -12.61 14.34 -1.38
C CYS A 3 -12.00 15.51 -2.18
N ASP A 4 -10.69 15.70 -2.09
CA ASP A 4 -9.99 16.84 -2.67
C ASP A 4 -9.84 16.77 -4.20
N GLU A 5 -9.99 15.60 -4.78
CA GLU A 5 -9.99 15.37 -6.23
C GLU A 5 -11.40 15.41 -6.87
N GLU A 6 -12.45 15.73 -6.10
CA GLU A 6 -13.79 15.92 -6.68
C GLU A 6 -13.83 17.12 -7.65
N GLU A 7 -14.50 16.93 -8.80
CA GLU A 7 -14.66 17.98 -9.79
C GLU A 7 -15.50 19.16 -9.27
N ASP A 8 -16.59 18.84 -8.51
CA ASP A 8 -17.39 19.89 -7.86
C ASP A 8 -16.74 20.28 -6.54
N TYR A 9 -16.29 21.52 -6.44
CA TYR A 9 -15.66 22.08 -5.23
C TYR A 9 -16.51 21.90 -3.96
N LYS A 10 -17.85 21.86 -4.08
CA LYS A 10 -18.73 21.64 -2.93
C LYS A 10 -18.60 20.23 -2.36
N ASP A 11 -18.26 19.27 -3.18
CA ASP A 11 -18.12 17.88 -2.77
C ASP A 11 -16.78 17.59 -2.13
N ARG A 12 -15.79 18.48 -2.25
CA ARG A 12 -14.47 18.35 -1.62
C ARG A 12 -14.46 18.38 -0.11
N SER A 13 -15.57 18.83 0.52
CA SER A 13 -15.72 18.81 1.98
C SER A 13 -16.23 17.48 2.55
N TYR A 14 -16.55 16.50 1.70
CA TYR A 14 -16.95 15.17 2.15
C TYR A 14 -15.74 14.29 2.44
N ASN A 15 -15.94 13.31 3.33
CA ASN A 15 -14.94 12.27 3.56
C ASN A 15 -14.92 11.27 2.39
N VAL A 16 -13.73 10.83 2.01
CA VAL A 16 -13.55 9.71 1.08
C VAL A 16 -14.09 8.44 1.74
N PRO A 17 -14.91 7.62 1.04
CA PRO A 17 -15.32 6.32 1.56
C PRO A 17 -14.15 5.35 1.77
N GLY A 18 -13.08 5.46 0.95
CA GLY A 18 -11.83 4.74 1.14
C GLY A 18 -11.91 3.24 0.94
N ALA A 19 -12.77 2.78 0.02
CA ALA A 19 -12.94 1.34 -0.19
C ALA A 19 -11.70 0.69 -0.82
N ASN A 20 -11.02 1.42 -1.71
CA ASN A 20 -9.76 0.97 -2.29
C ASN A 20 -8.58 1.57 -1.53
N ASP A 21 -8.65 2.82 -1.20
CA ASP A 21 -7.67 3.66 -0.54
C ASP A 21 -8.00 3.78 0.96
N GLY A 22 -7.48 3.02 1.76
CA GLY A 22 -6.65 1.94 2.18
C GLY A 22 -7.45 0.72 2.66
N ALA A 23 -8.86 0.69 2.60
CA ALA A 23 -9.60 -0.44 3.13
C ALA A 23 -9.34 -1.74 2.33
N SER A 24 -8.95 -1.65 1.06
CA SER A 24 -8.57 -2.82 0.27
C SER A 24 -7.36 -3.55 0.84
N GLY A 25 -6.32 -2.81 1.25
CA GLY A 25 -5.14 -3.36 1.93
C GLY A 25 -5.50 -4.02 3.26
N VAL A 26 -6.34 -3.34 4.07
CA VAL A 26 -6.86 -3.89 5.33
C VAL A 26 -7.59 -5.21 5.09
N GLY A 27 -8.47 -5.28 4.08
CA GLY A 27 -9.21 -6.49 3.73
C GLY A 27 -8.30 -7.66 3.37
N VAL A 28 -7.26 -7.43 2.57
CA VAL A 28 -6.25 -8.43 2.23
C VAL A 28 -5.51 -8.90 3.48
N LEU A 29 -5.04 -7.99 4.32
CA LEU A 29 -4.27 -8.32 5.53
C LEU A 29 -5.09 -9.12 6.56
N LEU A 30 -6.38 -8.82 6.71
CA LEU A 30 -7.29 -9.62 7.55
C LEU A 30 -7.45 -11.05 7.04
N GLU A 31 -7.53 -11.26 5.72
CA GLU A 31 -7.58 -12.60 5.15
C GLU A 31 -6.24 -13.32 5.29
N VAL A 32 -5.11 -12.63 5.10
CA VAL A 32 -3.76 -13.15 5.37
C VAL A 32 -3.66 -13.62 6.83
N ALA A 33 -4.07 -12.77 7.80
CA ALA A 33 -4.09 -13.14 9.22
C ALA A 33 -4.92 -14.41 9.49
N ARG A 34 -6.09 -14.50 8.87
CA ARG A 34 -6.98 -15.68 9.00
C ARG A 34 -6.31 -16.94 8.45
N GLN A 35 -5.62 -16.86 7.33
CA GLN A 35 -4.91 -18.00 6.72
C GLN A 35 -3.69 -18.39 7.56
N LEU A 36 -2.91 -17.43 8.05
CA LEU A 36 -1.76 -17.68 8.94
C LEU A 36 -2.20 -18.35 10.24
N GLY A 37 -3.29 -17.88 10.86
CA GLY A 37 -3.83 -18.49 12.05
C GLY A 37 -4.13 -19.99 11.88
N ARG A 38 -4.62 -20.42 10.72
CA ARG A 38 -4.83 -21.83 10.38
C ARG A 38 -3.51 -22.59 10.25
N ARG A 39 -2.52 -22.03 9.49
CA ARG A 39 -1.21 -22.66 9.30
C ARG A 39 -0.44 -22.80 10.61
N ILE A 40 -0.57 -21.83 11.52
CA ILE A 40 0.03 -21.89 12.86
C ILE A 40 -0.62 -23.01 13.67
N ALA A 41 -1.96 -23.13 13.65
CA ALA A 41 -2.68 -24.18 14.36
C ALA A 41 -2.27 -25.58 13.87
N ASP A 42 -1.98 -25.74 12.59
CA ASP A 42 -1.51 -26.98 11.99
C ASP A 42 0.03 -27.19 12.14
N SER A 43 0.72 -26.30 12.89
CA SER A 43 2.19 -26.29 13.06
C SER A 43 2.97 -26.23 11.73
N ALA A 44 2.33 -25.72 10.67
CA ALA A 44 2.92 -25.60 9.35
C ALA A 44 3.61 -24.25 9.10
N PHE A 45 3.55 -23.33 10.07
CA PHE A 45 4.11 -21.99 9.94
C PHE A 45 4.75 -21.55 11.26
N THR A 46 6.00 -21.11 11.21
CA THR A 46 6.79 -20.71 12.37
C THR A 46 7.42 -19.34 12.25
N THR A 47 7.36 -18.70 11.09
CA THR A 47 7.95 -17.37 10.88
C THR A 47 7.08 -16.30 11.57
N PRO A 48 7.66 -15.45 12.44
CA PRO A 48 6.90 -14.33 13.00
C PRO A 48 6.47 -13.35 11.91
N VAL A 49 5.22 -12.91 11.99
CA VAL A 49 4.64 -11.89 11.09
C VAL A 49 3.87 -10.90 11.92
N ASP A 50 4.21 -9.63 11.80
CA ASP A 50 3.45 -8.53 12.35
C ASP A 50 2.57 -7.93 11.26
N ILE A 51 1.30 -7.70 11.57
CA ILE A 51 0.36 -6.97 10.72
C ILE A 51 0.08 -5.65 11.41
N ILE A 52 0.37 -4.57 10.72
CA ILE A 52 0.27 -3.21 11.26
C ILE A 52 -0.70 -2.41 10.39
N PHE A 53 -1.63 -1.73 11.03
CA PHE A 53 -2.51 -0.76 10.39
C PHE A 53 -2.07 0.63 10.85
N PHE A 54 -1.58 1.43 9.91
CA PHE A 54 -1.21 2.80 10.21
C PHE A 54 -2.41 3.71 10.17
N ASP A 55 -2.41 4.72 11.03
CA ASP A 55 -3.39 5.79 11.06
C ASP A 55 -2.81 7.06 10.45
N CYS A 56 -3.66 7.99 10.05
CA CYS A 56 -3.25 9.30 9.55
C CYS A 56 -2.27 9.26 8.35
N GLU A 57 -2.45 8.31 7.46
CA GLU A 57 -1.65 8.25 6.23
C GLU A 57 -2.03 9.44 5.35
N ASP A 58 -3.30 9.59 4.99
CA ASP A 58 -3.90 10.61 4.11
C ASP A 58 -4.36 11.90 4.84
N MET A 59 -3.87 12.20 6.03
CA MET A 59 -4.24 13.40 6.78
C MET A 59 -3.34 14.61 6.47
N GLY A 60 -2.62 14.56 5.35
CA GLY A 60 -1.66 15.57 4.94
C GLY A 60 -2.27 16.90 4.54
N SER A 61 -1.41 17.88 4.28
CA SER A 61 -1.78 19.21 3.80
C SER A 61 -1.52 19.30 2.29
N PRO A 62 -2.49 18.98 1.44
CA PRO A 62 -2.31 19.00 0.00
C PRO A 62 -2.11 20.45 -0.49
N ARG A 63 -1.34 20.60 -1.55
CA ARG A 63 -1.01 21.89 -2.16
C ARG A 63 -2.26 22.70 -2.55
N VAL A 64 -3.35 22.01 -2.90
CA VAL A 64 -4.62 22.64 -3.32
C VAL A 64 -5.23 23.51 -2.22
N TYR A 65 -5.02 23.18 -0.94
CA TYR A 65 -5.57 23.94 0.19
C TYR A 65 -4.62 24.98 0.77
N THR A 66 -3.31 24.75 0.70
CA THR A 66 -2.31 25.57 1.40
C THR A 66 -1.40 26.33 0.45
N GLY A 67 -1.46 26.05 -0.85
CA GLY A 67 -0.55 26.58 -1.87
C GLY A 67 0.86 25.95 -1.82
N LEU A 68 1.17 25.20 -0.76
CA LEU A 68 2.44 24.48 -0.57
C LEU A 68 2.10 23.09 -0.05
N GLU A 69 2.58 22.08 -0.74
CA GLU A 69 2.56 20.71 -0.23
C GLU A 69 3.56 20.59 0.92
N ARG A 70 3.14 19.92 1.98
CA ARG A 70 3.98 19.63 3.14
C ARG A 70 4.11 18.13 3.29
N GLU A 71 5.18 17.59 2.74
CA GLU A 71 5.48 16.14 2.76
C GLU A 71 5.51 15.57 4.19
N ASP A 72 5.95 16.37 5.16
CA ASP A 72 6.04 15.99 6.56
C ASP A 72 4.69 15.81 7.27
N THR A 73 3.58 16.05 6.60
CA THR A 73 2.21 15.91 7.14
C THR A 73 1.49 14.64 6.69
N TRP A 74 2.07 13.88 5.76
CA TRP A 74 1.55 12.61 5.26
C TRP A 74 2.13 11.43 6.05
N CYS A 75 1.44 10.30 6.06
CA CYS A 75 1.93 9.04 6.64
C CYS A 75 2.36 9.17 8.11
N LEU A 76 1.64 9.97 8.92
CA LEU A 76 2.06 10.29 10.28
C LEU A 76 2.14 9.06 11.20
N GLY A 77 1.28 8.07 10.97
CA GLY A 77 1.30 6.82 11.72
C GLY A 77 2.59 6.03 11.50
N SER A 78 3.00 5.84 10.27
CA SER A 78 4.24 5.13 9.95
C SER A 78 5.49 5.92 10.30
N GLN A 79 5.46 7.26 10.19
CA GLN A 79 6.55 8.10 10.68
C GLN A 79 6.79 7.88 12.17
N LEU A 80 5.73 7.96 12.99
CA LEU A 80 5.83 7.77 14.43
C LEU A 80 6.29 6.35 14.79
N TRP A 81 5.73 5.35 14.11
CA TRP A 81 6.12 3.96 14.31
C TRP A 81 7.59 3.72 13.97
N ALA A 82 8.05 4.22 12.81
CA ALA A 82 9.41 4.05 12.33
C ALA A 82 10.43 4.76 13.25
N MET A 83 10.12 5.96 13.74
CA MET A 83 10.95 6.66 14.71
C MET A 83 11.05 5.89 16.04
N ASN A 84 9.93 5.37 16.55
CA ASN A 84 9.91 4.57 17.76
C ASN A 84 10.69 3.25 17.59
N TYR A 85 10.54 2.60 16.43
CA TYR A 85 11.31 1.40 16.10
C TYR A 85 12.81 1.69 16.06
N ALA A 86 13.24 2.76 15.38
CA ALA A 86 14.65 3.14 15.28
C ALA A 86 15.29 3.39 16.66
N GLN A 87 14.54 3.90 17.63
CA GLN A 87 15.01 4.16 18.98
C GLN A 87 15.07 2.90 19.85
N ASN A 88 14.10 1.99 19.73
CA ASN A 88 13.91 0.89 20.67
C ASN A 88 14.27 -0.48 20.09
N GLN A 89 14.22 -0.64 18.78
CA GLN A 89 14.50 -1.89 18.02
C GLN A 89 13.92 -3.15 18.70
N PRO A 90 12.61 -3.22 18.92
CA PRO A 90 11.97 -4.27 19.71
C PRO A 90 12.01 -5.65 19.03
N ALA A 91 12.17 -5.67 17.70
CA ALA A 91 12.26 -6.87 16.87
C ALA A 91 13.23 -6.63 15.71
N VAL A 92 13.63 -7.68 15.02
CA VAL A 92 14.41 -7.59 13.78
C VAL A 92 13.51 -8.03 12.63
N TYR A 93 13.12 -7.08 11.78
CA TYR A 93 12.35 -7.36 10.57
C TYR A 93 13.28 -7.62 9.40
N THR A 94 12.98 -8.66 8.63
CA THR A 94 13.72 -9.00 7.42
C THR A 94 13.32 -8.07 6.28
N PHE A 95 12.02 -7.83 6.12
CA PHE A 95 11.44 -6.89 5.17
C PHE A 95 9.99 -6.57 5.53
N GLY A 96 9.41 -5.56 4.89
CA GLY A 96 8.01 -5.18 4.97
C GLY A 96 7.33 -5.14 3.60
N ILE A 97 6.01 -5.22 3.59
CA ILE A 97 5.14 -4.98 2.42
C ILE A 97 4.04 -4.03 2.85
N VAL A 98 3.92 -2.90 2.18
CA VAL A 98 2.77 -2.00 2.27
C VAL A 98 1.78 -2.38 1.18
N LEU A 99 0.50 -2.31 1.50
CA LEU A 99 -0.61 -2.59 0.58
C LEU A 99 -1.52 -1.37 0.53
N ASP A 100 -1.41 -0.60 -0.53
CA ASP A 100 -2.28 0.53 -0.78
C ASP A 100 -3.00 0.43 -2.14
N MET A 101 -4.29 0.79 -2.15
CA MET A 101 -5.14 0.77 -3.34
C MET A 101 -5.09 -0.56 -4.13
N VAL A 102 -5.16 -1.70 -3.42
CA VAL A 102 -4.98 -3.04 -4.00
C VAL A 102 -6.28 -3.75 -4.40
N GLY A 103 -7.38 -3.00 -4.55
CA GLY A 103 -8.71 -3.59 -4.79
C GLY A 103 -9.35 -3.28 -6.13
N ALA A 104 -8.81 -2.36 -6.93
CA ALA A 104 -9.44 -1.90 -8.17
C ALA A 104 -9.54 -3.01 -9.24
N PRO A 105 -10.62 -3.03 -10.07
CA PRO A 105 -10.81 -4.07 -11.08
C PRO A 105 -9.69 -4.12 -12.14
N ASP A 106 -9.15 -2.97 -12.52
CA ASP A 106 -8.11 -2.85 -13.54
C ASP A 106 -6.76 -2.43 -12.93
N ALA A 107 -6.49 -2.84 -11.68
CA ALA A 107 -5.29 -2.46 -10.98
C ALA A 107 -4.02 -2.90 -11.71
N VAL A 108 -3.07 -1.96 -11.77
CA VAL A 108 -1.71 -2.20 -12.26
C VAL A 108 -0.75 -1.82 -11.15
N PHE A 109 0.11 -2.75 -10.75
CA PHE A 109 1.14 -2.56 -9.75
C PHE A 109 2.50 -2.48 -10.46
N PRO A 110 3.03 -1.28 -10.74
CA PRO A 110 4.36 -1.13 -11.28
C PRO A 110 5.42 -1.33 -10.18
N ARG A 111 6.68 -1.37 -10.56
CA ARG A 111 7.79 -1.31 -9.62
C ARG A 111 7.96 0.13 -9.14
N GLU A 112 7.47 0.40 -7.95
CA GLU A 112 7.58 1.72 -7.34
C GLU A 112 9.06 2.08 -7.06
N LEU A 113 9.44 3.34 -7.28
CA LEU A 113 10.86 3.73 -7.33
C LEU A 113 11.55 3.71 -5.95
N TYR A 114 10.88 4.13 -4.86
CA TYR A 114 11.48 4.03 -3.52
C TYR A 114 11.65 2.57 -3.11
N SER A 115 10.67 1.71 -3.40
CA SER A 115 10.78 0.25 -3.22
C SER A 115 11.96 -0.32 -4.00
N THR A 116 12.17 0.15 -5.25
CA THR A 116 13.32 -0.26 -6.07
C THR A 116 14.63 0.19 -5.42
N ASN A 117 14.70 1.38 -4.84
CA ASN A 117 15.93 1.94 -4.27
C ASN A 117 16.29 1.30 -2.92
N TYR A 118 15.30 1.05 -2.08
CA TYR A 118 15.52 0.59 -0.71
C TYR A 118 15.38 -0.94 -0.54
N ALA A 119 14.53 -1.59 -1.34
CA ALA A 119 14.13 -2.99 -1.17
C ALA A 119 14.15 -3.80 -2.49
N SER A 120 15.06 -3.49 -3.40
CA SER A 120 15.12 -4.03 -4.77
C SER A 120 15.00 -5.56 -4.83
N ASN A 121 15.73 -6.28 -3.98
CA ASN A 121 15.73 -7.75 -3.97
C ASN A 121 14.34 -8.32 -3.61
N TYR A 122 13.69 -7.73 -2.61
CA TYR A 122 12.36 -8.14 -2.18
C TYR A 122 11.30 -7.78 -3.21
N GLN A 123 11.38 -6.58 -3.81
CA GLN A 123 10.51 -6.20 -4.90
C GLN A 123 10.63 -7.17 -6.09
N GLN A 124 11.85 -7.53 -6.50
CA GLN A 124 12.05 -8.50 -7.57
C GLN A 124 11.48 -9.87 -7.22
N GLN A 125 11.65 -10.33 -5.97
CA GLN A 125 11.11 -11.60 -5.49
C GLN A 125 9.58 -11.59 -5.56
N ILE A 126 8.91 -10.54 -5.06
CA ILE A 126 7.46 -10.39 -5.06
C ILE A 126 6.91 -10.40 -6.50
N TRP A 127 7.48 -9.60 -7.40
CA TRP A 127 7.05 -9.55 -8.81
C TRP A 127 7.29 -10.86 -9.56
N LYS A 128 8.37 -11.57 -9.24
CA LYS A 128 8.63 -12.91 -9.76
C LYS A 128 7.59 -13.92 -9.28
N SER A 129 7.23 -13.88 -8.00
CA SER A 129 6.19 -14.74 -7.44
C SER A 129 4.83 -14.45 -8.08
N ALA A 130 4.50 -13.18 -8.30
CA ALA A 130 3.28 -12.77 -9.00
C ALA A 130 3.23 -13.32 -10.44
N GLU A 131 4.35 -13.27 -11.16
CA GLU A 131 4.46 -13.85 -12.52
C GLU A 131 4.25 -15.38 -12.50
N GLN A 132 4.84 -16.07 -11.52
CA GLN A 132 4.70 -17.52 -11.36
C GLN A 132 3.26 -17.95 -11.00
N LEU A 133 2.54 -17.11 -10.25
CA LEU A 133 1.13 -17.31 -9.90
C LEU A 133 0.16 -16.92 -11.03
N GLY A 134 0.67 -16.38 -12.15
CA GLY A 134 -0.15 -15.99 -13.31
C GLY A 134 -0.63 -14.52 -13.28
N TYR A 135 -0.15 -13.71 -12.33
CA TYR A 135 -0.55 -12.31 -12.15
C TYR A 135 0.41 -11.29 -12.80
N GLY A 136 1.29 -11.74 -13.69
CA GLY A 136 2.30 -10.87 -14.33
C GLY A 136 1.73 -9.71 -15.17
N ALA A 137 0.48 -9.79 -15.61
CA ALA A 137 -0.19 -8.68 -16.27
C ALA A 137 -0.56 -7.55 -15.31
N MET A 138 -0.91 -7.90 -14.06
CA MET A 138 -1.26 -6.97 -12.98
C MET A 138 0.02 -6.40 -12.32
N PHE A 139 1.00 -7.25 -12.04
CA PHE A 139 2.30 -6.87 -11.49
C PHE A 139 3.26 -6.50 -12.64
N SER A 140 3.16 -5.26 -13.10
CA SER A 140 3.90 -4.74 -14.25
C SER A 140 5.41 -4.64 -13.98
N LYS A 141 6.22 -4.95 -15.00
CA LYS A 141 7.69 -4.77 -14.94
C LYS A 141 8.14 -3.32 -15.16
N GLN A 142 7.20 -2.42 -15.48
CA GLN A 142 7.49 -1.01 -15.62
C GLN A 142 7.85 -0.41 -14.25
N GLN A 143 8.69 0.60 -14.25
CA GLN A 143 8.99 1.39 -13.06
C GLN A 143 8.11 2.63 -13.02
N SER A 144 7.48 2.89 -11.87
CA SER A 144 6.76 4.13 -11.65
C SER A 144 7.68 5.25 -11.15
N TYR A 145 7.11 6.43 -10.98
CA TYR A 145 7.72 7.51 -10.22
C TYR A 145 7.79 7.14 -8.73
N PRO A 146 8.58 7.88 -7.91
CA PRO A 146 8.55 7.72 -6.48
C PRO A 146 7.18 8.17 -5.95
N ILE A 147 6.63 7.39 -5.03
CA ILE A 147 5.36 7.67 -4.37
C ILE A 147 5.65 7.79 -2.88
N THR A 148 5.24 8.89 -2.27
CA THR A 148 5.35 9.04 -0.82
C THR A 148 4.17 8.32 -0.16
N ASP A 149 4.50 7.23 0.54
CA ASP A 149 3.56 6.40 1.27
C ASP A 149 4.28 5.81 2.50
N ASP A 150 3.61 5.08 3.35
CA ASP A 150 4.13 4.49 4.59
C ASP A 150 5.46 3.76 4.41
N HIS A 151 5.63 3.02 3.29
CA HIS A 151 6.86 2.30 2.98
C HIS A 151 8.09 3.22 2.89
N TYR A 152 7.92 4.46 2.42
CA TYR A 152 9.01 5.43 2.33
C TYR A 152 9.59 5.73 3.71
N TYR A 153 8.74 6.04 4.69
CA TYR A 153 9.18 6.35 6.04
C TYR A 153 9.73 5.14 6.79
N ILE A 154 9.17 3.95 6.57
CA ILE A 154 9.70 2.71 7.14
C ILE A 154 11.12 2.43 6.61
N ASN A 155 11.33 2.57 5.31
CA ASN A 155 12.65 2.45 4.70
C ASN A 155 13.63 3.51 5.24
N TYR A 156 13.20 4.78 5.22
CA TYR A 156 14.09 5.91 5.51
C TYR A 156 14.41 6.05 6.99
N LEU A 157 13.43 5.91 7.89
CA LEU A 157 13.59 6.14 9.32
C LEU A 157 13.94 4.87 10.10
N ALA A 158 13.32 3.74 9.77
CA ALA A 158 13.55 2.47 10.47
C ALA A 158 14.64 1.62 9.83
N GLY A 159 15.00 1.87 8.56
CA GLY A 159 15.99 1.07 7.83
C GLY A 159 15.51 -0.35 7.53
N ILE A 160 14.20 -0.59 7.53
CA ILE A 160 13.60 -1.89 7.19
C ILE A 160 13.28 -1.89 5.70
N PRO A 161 13.89 -2.79 4.89
CA PRO A 161 13.57 -2.89 3.47
C PRO A 161 12.08 -3.15 3.27
N THR A 162 11.33 -2.19 2.75
CA THR A 162 9.88 -2.27 2.62
C THR A 162 9.46 -1.97 1.19
N VAL A 163 8.64 -2.86 0.65
CA VAL A 163 8.09 -2.77 -0.72
C VAL A 163 6.66 -2.30 -0.65
N ASP A 164 6.31 -1.39 -1.52
CA ASP A 164 4.95 -0.93 -1.73
C ASP A 164 4.32 -1.68 -2.92
N ILE A 165 3.14 -2.24 -2.69
CA ILE A 165 2.24 -2.76 -3.72
C ILE A 165 1.08 -1.77 -3.82
N ILE A 166 1.20 -0.84 -4.76
CA ILE A 166 0.25 0.25 -4.95
C ILE A 166 -0.25 0.30 -6.39
N HIS A 167 -1.54 0.56 -6.56
CA HIS A 167 -2.12 0.79 -7.88
C HIS A 167 -1.65 2.12 -8.45
N TYR A 168 -0.83 2.06 -9.51
CA TYR A 168 -0.36 3.25 -10.20
C TYR A 168 -0.30 3.02 -11.71
N ASP A 169 -1.10 3.77 -12.48
CA ASP A 169 -1.14 3.67 -13.93
C ASP A 169 -0.56 4.95 -14.56
N MET A 170 0.66 4.86 -15.09
CA MET A 170 1.34 5.98 -15.73
C MET A 170 0.62 6.52 -16.98
N ARG A 171 -0.44 5.88 -17.44
CA ARG A 171 -1.31 6.40 -18.52
C ARG A 171 -2.28 7.46 -18.02
N ASN A 172 -2.56 7.50 -16.73
CA ASN A 172 -3.39 8.52 -16.09
C ASN A 172 -2.57 9.78 -15.78
N ALA A 173 -3.21 10.93 -15.79
CA ALA A 173 -2.52 12.20 -15.53
C ALA A 173 -1.93 12.30 -14.12
N THR A 174 -2.61 11.75 -13.12
CA THR A 174 -2.16 11.69 -11.71
C THR A 174 -1.39 10.41 -11.40
N GLY A 175 -1.49 9.39 -12.23
CA GLY A 175 -1.05 8.04 -11.93
C GLY A 175 -2.09 7.20 -11.18
N PHE A 176 -3.03 7.82 -10.52
CA PHE A 176 -4.08 7.16 -9.74
C PHE A 176 -5.39 7.03 -10.53
N PRO A 177 -6.32 6.13 -10.13
CA PRO A 177 -7.64 6.04 -10.72
C PRO A 177 -8.39 7.38 -10.64
N PHE A 178 -9.26 7.67 -11.61
CA PHE A 178 -10.01 8.93 -11.66
C PHE A 178 -10.96 9.15 -10.46
N TRP A 179 -11.24 8.12 -9.71
CA TRP A 179 -12.06 8.15 -8.48
C TRP A 179 -11.23 8.20 -7.19
N TRP A 180 -9.90 8.24 -7.29
CA TRP A 180 -9.00 8.44 -6.16
C TRP A 180 -9.32 9.78 -5.46
N HIS A 181 -9.36 9.77 -4.14
CA HIS A 181 -9.74 10.92 -3.31
C HIS A 181 -11.10 11.54 -3.66
N THR A 182 -12.04 10.73 -4.13
CA THR A 182 -13.41 11.14 -4.42
C THR A 182 -14.44 10.28 -3.69
N ARG A 183 -15.69 10.71 -3.68
CA ARG A 183 -16.83 9.92 -3.16
C ARG A 183 -17.07 8.62 -3.95
N GLN A 184 -16.45 8.47 -5.11
CA GLN A 184 -16.54 7.28 -5.93
C GLN A 184 -15.57 6.18 -5.49
N ASP A 185 -14.63 6.46 -4.57
CA ASP A 185 -13.86 5.38 -3.95
C ASP A 185 -14.71 4.56 -2.98
N ASN A 186 -15.58 3.74 -3.54
CA ASN A 186 -16.55 2.92 -2.84
C ASN A 186 -16.54 1.48 -3.36
N MET A 187 -17.36 0.61 -2.76
CA MET A 187 -17.40 -0.82 -3.05
C MET A 187 -17.72 -1.18 -4.52
N ASN A 188 -18.25 -0.25 -5.33
CA ASN A 188 -18.49 -0.52 -6.76
C ASN A 188 -17.18 -0.56 -7.56
N ASN A 189 -16.11 0.02 -7.03
CA ASN A 189 -14.78 0.04 -7.61
C ASN A 189 -13.83 -1.00 -6.99
N ILE A 190 -14.39 -2.04 -6.35
CA ILE A 190 -13.63 -3.15 -5.77
C ILE A 190 -13.88 -4.45 -6.52
N ALA A 191 -12.81 -5.15 -6.87
CA ALA A 191 -12.83 -6.44 -7.54
C ALA A 191 -12.20 -7.54 -6.68
N LYS A 192 -12.99 -8.56 -6.35
CA LYS A 192 -12.48 -9.73 -5.59
C LYS A 192 -11.27 -10.41 -6.24
N PRO A 193 -11.20 -10.58 -7.58
CA PRO A 193 -10.02 -11.18 -8.21
C PRO A 193 -8.72 -10.40 -7.94
N THR A 194 -8.78 -9.07 -7.87
CA THR A 194 -7.61 -8.24 -7.56
C THR A 194 -7.15 -8.47 -6.11
N LEU A 195 -8.08 -8.39 -5.15
CA LEU A 195 -7.79 -8.67 -3.75
C LEU A 195 -7.21 -10.08 -3.56
N GLN A 196 -7.78 -11.08 -4.27
CA GLN A 196 -7.26 -12.45 -4.23
C GLN A 196 -5.84 -12.53 -4.77
N ALA A 197 -5.56 -11.94 -5.92
CA ALA A 197 -4.24 -11.94 -6.53
C ALA A 197 -3.18 -11.35 -5.60
N VAL A 198 -3.47 -10.20 -5.00
CA VAL A 198 -2.57 -9.56 -4.03
C VAL A 198 -2.38 -10.44 -2.80
N GLY A 199 -3.47 -10.98 -2.24
CA GLY A 199 -3.39 -11.88 -1.08
C GLY A 199 -2.56 -13.14 -1.35
N GLU A 200 -2.71 -13.77 -2.51
CA GLU A 200 -1.92 -14.95 -2.89
C GLU A 200 -0.43 -14.60 -3.09
N VAL A 201 -0.14 -13.44 -3.68
CA VAL A 201 1.24 -12.95 -3.84
C VAL A 201 1.87 -12.67 -2.47
N VAL A 202 1.18 -12.00 -1.56
CA VAL A 202 1.65 -11.75 -0.19
C VAL A 202 1.89 -13.07 0.54
N MET A 203 0.91 -13.98 0.52
CA MET A 203 1.04 -15.31 1.16
C MET A 203 2.19 -16.16 0.61
N SER A 204 2.61 -15.92 -0.63
CA SER A 204 3.75 -16.62 -1.24
C SER A 204 5.12 -16.13 -0.74
N GLN A 205 5.16 -14.99 -0.01
CA GLN A 205 6.36 -14.43 0.61
C GLN A 205 6.56 -14.92 2.05
N LEU A 206 5.54 -15.50 2.63
CA LEU A 206 5.49 -15.99 4.00
C LEU A 206 5.68 -17.51 4.04
#